data_457131960cce295c1b197fc0337e5b22
#
_entry.id   457131960cce295c1b197fc0337e5b22
#
_cell.length_a   1.000
_cell.length_b   1.000
_cell.length_c   1.000
_cell.angle_alpha   90.00
_cell.angle_beta   90.00
_cell.angle_gamma   90.00
#
_symmetry.space_group_name_H-M   'P 1'
#
loop_
_entity.id
_entity.type
_entity.pdbx_description
1 polymer ?
#
loop_
_entity_poly.entity_id
_entity_poly.type
_entity_poly.pdbx_seq_one_letter_code
_entity_poly.pdbx_strand_id
1 'polypeptide(L)'
;VEMPFTAEGGEGVILYELSNYTGTTPISVECSAEWIDLLGVEAESVKFEVKRSVVEEPREAIITLSIEDSTESVKVKQAAAEPLKADVEFVAKELNGSYYGTAYTPEIGSQFYQVILSDNGAPAELEFKPNSIYYYFGIFSDQTTDESNPKVPNGVYTFDNTYSFQPGVFDDSFSTYYITNDTECNWQLFIDGRVVVSDNHIDAMVTLADGTVHHITYDGDLTLTYPKTSSLGGDYNFSMTDAYIEAWNYGDYYAAGGNNWLVYVFPDYEVGTGEGFWLEIIAHDYNEQSIAGEYICKDTYETGVFFPGYMVAGIYYGSWYIDYENFQPKGEKLAPIISGSIKITESEEGTAALSIEGVDDSGNKITCQITGNIDYYNFSDFE
;
A
#
# COMPACT_ATOMS: atom_id res chain seq x y z
N VAL A 1 -23.83 16.72 29.15
CA VAL A 1 -24.71 16.99 27.99
C VAL A 1 -24.67 15.78 27.08
N GLU A 2 -25.81 15.42 26.44
CA GLU A 2 -25.89 14.34 25.45
C GLU A 2 -26.25 14.91 24.07
N MET A 3 -25.57 14.47 23.02
CA MET A 3 -25.80 14.84 21.62
C MET A 3 -26.12 13.59 20.81
N PRO A 4 -27.39 13.40 20.39
CA PRO A 4 -27.80 12.24 19.58
C PRO A 4 -27.53 12.48 18.09
N PHE A 5 -27.07 11.43 17.41
CA PHE A 5 -26.91 11.35 15.96
C PHE A 5 -27.64 10.12 15.42
N THR A 6 -28.10 10.21 14.19
CA THR A 6 -28.54 9.03 13.44
C THR A 6 -27.35 8.18 13.01
N ALA A 7 -27.59 7.01 12.45
CA ALA A 7 -26.55 6.18 11.88
C ALA A 7 -25.74 6.91 10.78
N GLU A 8 -26.37 7.81 10.03
CA GLU A 8 -25.69 8.59 8.97
C GLU A 8 -24.63 9.58 9.51
N GLY A 9 -24.61 9.84 10.82
CA GLY A 9 -23.67 10.78 11.41
C GLY A 9 -23.96 12.23 11.05
N GLY A 10 -22.90 13.02 10.81
CA GLY A 10 -22.95 14.41 10.41
C GLY A 10 -22.22 15.36 11.34
N GLU A 11 -22.23 16.64 11.01
CA GLU A 11 -21.55 17.67 11.78
C GLU A 11 -22.23 17.95 13.13
N GLY A 12 -21.41 18.15 14.17
CA GLY A 12 -21.80 18.58 15.50
C GLY A 12 -21.04 19.81 15.97
N VAL A 13 -21.70 20.61 16.81
CA VAL A 13 -21.06 21.80 17.42
C VAL A 13 -21.34 21.80 18.91
N ILE A 14 -20.29 21.84 19.71
CA ILE A 14 -20.36 22.06 21.16
C ILE A 14 -20.12 23.56 21.37
N LEU A 15 -21.08 24.26 21.97
CA LEU A 15 -20.92 25.64 22.41
C LEU A 15 -20.47 25.65 23.85
N TYR A 16 -19.51 26.49 24.21
CA TYR A 16 -19.01 26.68 25.56
C TYR A 16 -18.77 28.18 25.88
N GLU A 17 -18.80 28.51 27.15
CA GLU A 17 -18.50 29.83 27.67
C GLU A 17 -17.49 29.73 28.81
N LEU A 18 -16.44 30.55 28.74
CA LEU A 18 -15.42 30.63 29.79
C LEU A 18 -15.77 31.76 30.77
N SER A 19 -16.32 31.41 31.94
CA SER A 19 -16.65 32.37 32.97
C SER A 19 -15.47 32.58 33.94
N ASN A 20 -15.14 33.87 34.19
CA ASN A 20 -14.05 34.28 35.09
C ASN A 20 -12.65 33.81 34.66
N TYR A 21 -12.47 33.48 33.42
CA TYR A 21 -11.15 33.10 32.87
C TYR A 21 -10.44 34.36 32.31
N THR A 22 -9.25 34.63 32.80
CA THR A 22 -8.38 35.74 32.39
C THR A 22 -7.03 35.25 31.82
N GLY A 23 -6.84 33.94 31.73
CA GLY A 23 -5.63 33.32 31.22
C GLY A 23 -5.56 33.33 29.68
N THR A 24 -4.45 32.82 29.14
CA THR A 24 -4.18 32.69 27.71
C THR A 24 -4.05 31.24 27.27
N THR A 25 -4.25 30.28 28.17
CA THR A 25 -4.16 28.84 27.89
C THR A 25 -5.30 28.45 26.94
N PRO A 26 -5.03 27.84 25.80
CA PRO A 26 -6.10 27.35 24.93
C PRO A 26 -6.84 26.16 25.56
N ILE A 27 -8.11 25.97 25.20
CA ILE A 27 -8.85 24.75 25.55
C ILE A 27 -8.20 23.56 24.83
N SER A 28 -8.00 22.48 25.59
CA SER A 28 -7.68 21.18 25.07
C SER A 28 -8.96 20.38 24.84
N VAL A 29 -9.08 19.69 23.70
CA VAL A 29 -10.23 18.85 23.37
C VAL A 29 -9.74 17.46 23.00
N GLU A 30 -10.30 16.45 23.66
CA GLU A 30 -10.00 15.05 23.40
C GLU A 30 -11.29 14.28 23.10
N CYS A 31 -11.22 13.32 22.19
CA CYS A 31 -12.31 12.41 21.86
C CYS A 31 -11.94 10.96 22.21
N SER A 32 -12.87 10.22 22.82
CA SER A 32 -12.65 8.82 23.21
C SER A 32 -12.85 7.81 22.09
N ALA A 33 -13.17 8.25 20.86
CA ALA A 33 -13.51 7.35 19.76
C ALA A 33 -13.03 7.88 18.39
N GLU A 34 -12.49 7.01 17.57
CA GLU A 34 -11.96 7.29 16.24
C GLU A 34 -13.05 7.58 15.16
N TRP A 35 -14.30 7.26 15.48
CA TRP A 35 -15.44 7.56 14.59
C TRP A 35 -15.97 8.99 14.74
N ILE A 36 -15.27 9.84 15.50
CA ILE A 36 -15.54 11.27 15.62
C ILE A 36 -14.26 12.04 15.29
N ASP A 37 -14.30 12.84 14.23
CA ASP A 37 -13.20 13.72 13.85
C ASP A 37 -13.40 15.10 14.46
N LEU A 38 -12.41 15.61 15.17
CA LEU A 38 -12.41 16.98 15.69
C LEU A 38 -11.97 17.92 14.57
N LEU A 39 -12.89 18.73 14.04
CA LEU A 39 -12.64 19.63 12.91
C LEU A 39 -11.98 20.96 13.31
N GLY A 40 -12.18 21.40 14.55
CA GLY A 40 -11.56 22.60 15.06
C GLY A 40 -12.10 23.09 16.40
N VAL A 41 -11.24 23.85 17.11
CA VAL A 41 -11.56 24.52 18.36
C VAL A 41 -11.53 26.02 18.11
N GLU A 42 -12.67 26.68 18.26
CA GLU A 42 -12.84 28.12 18.11
C GLU A 42 -13.00 28.78 19.49
N ALA A 43 -13.13 30.11 19.55
CA ALA A 43 -13.16 30.85 20.82
C ALA A 43 -14.36 30.46 21.73
N GLU A 44 -15.47 30.02 21.17
CA GLU A 44 -16.70 29.67 21.90
C GLU A 44 -17.34 28.35 21.41
N SER A 45 -16.64 27.62 20.54
CA SER A 45 -17.19 26.38 19.98
C SER A 45 -16.13 25.34 19.63
N VAL A 46 -16.54 24.07 19.70
CA VAL A 46 -15.80 22.93 19.14
C VAL A 46 -16.65 22.33 18.02
N LYS A 47 -16.10 22.25 16.82
CA LYS A 47 -16.71 21.60 15.68
C LYS A 47 -16.15 20.18 15.52
N PHE A 48 -17.02 19.23 15.26
CA PHE A 48 -16.65 17.84 15.04
C PHE A 48 -17.59 17.21 14.01
N GLU A 49 -17.15 16.12 13.41
CA GLU A 49 -17.92 15.28 12.51
C GLU A 49 -18.08 13.87 13.09
N VAL A 50 -19.27 13.36 13.08
CA VAL A 50 -19.60 11.98 13.45
C VAL A 50 -19.68 11.19 12.15
N LYS A 51 -18.76 10.24 11.97
CA LYS A 51 -18.74 9.36 10.79
C LYS A 51 -19.97 8.47 10.74
N ARG A 52 -20.42 8.12 9.54
CA ARG A 52 -21.51 7.17 9.34
C ARG A 52 -21.24 5.87 10.10
N SER A 53 -22.27 5.33 10.74
CA SER A 53 -22.22 4.01 11.39
C SER A 53 -22.76 2.95 10.42
N VAL A 54 -22.00 1.88 10.28
CA VAL A 54 -22.45 0.64 9.61
C VAL A 54 -22.69 -0.49 10.61
N VAL A 55 -22.60 -0.18 11.91
CA VAL A 55 -22.76 -1.14 13.00
C VAL A 55 -24.24 -1.16 13.42
N GLU A 56 -24.81 -2.35 13.54
CA GLU A 56 -26.22 -2.58 13.90
C GLU A 56 -26.50 -2.39 15.40
N GLU A 57 -25.49 -1.95 16.16
CA GLU A 57 -25.64 -1.58 17.57
C GLU A 57 -25.37 -0.08 17.75
N PRO A 58 -26.12 0.59 18.67
CA PRO A 58 -25.84 1.99 18.99
C PRO A 58 -24.48 2.11 19.68
N ARG A 59 -23.76 3.21 19.40
CA ARG A 59 -22.46 3.47 20.02
C ARG A 59 -22.43 4.82 20.71
N GLU A 60 -21.53 4.94 21.69
CA GLU A 60 -21.34 6.14 22.50
C GLU A 60 -19.89 6.55 22.54
N ALA A 61 -19.63 7.85 22.55
CA ALA A 61 -18.31 8.44 22.74
C ALA A 61 -18.37 9.65 23.67
N ILE A 62 -17.23 10.04 24.20
CA ILE A 62 -17.11 11.21 25.06
C ILE A 62 -16.11 12.18 24.42
N ILE A 63 -16.57 13.44 24.24
CA ILE A 63 -15.70 14.56 23.91
C ILE A 63 -15.44 15.32 25.22
N THR A 64 -14.19 15.45 25.60
CA THR A 64 -13.73 16.10 26.84
C THR A 64 -13.09 17.44 26.50
N LEU A 65 -13.56 18.52 27.10
CA LEU A 65 -12.98 19.84 27.01
C LEU A 65 -12.28 20.15 28.34
N SER A 66 -11.02 20.55 28.28
CA SER A 66 -10.21 20.83 29.47
C SER A 66 -9.52 22.18 29.36
N ILE A 67 -9.51 22.94 30.44
CA ILE A 67 -8.76 24.19 30.58
C ILE A 67 -8.27 24.31 32.03
N GLU A 68 -6.96 24.43 32.24
CA GLU A 68 -6.32 24.38 33.57
C GLU A 68 -6.82 23.15 34.38
N ASP A 69 -7.42 23.37 35.55
CA ASP A 69 -7.94 22.31 36.41
C ASP A 69 -9.44 22.01 36.18
N SER A 70 -10.06 22.63 35.17
CA SER A 70 -11.48 22.47 34.86
C SER A 70 -11.66 21.55 33.66
N THR A 71 -12.60 20.61 33.78
CA THR A 71 -12.92 19.62 32.77
C THR A 71 -14.43 19.45 32.62
N GLU A 72 -14.93 19.53 31.41
CA GLU A 72 -16.33 19.23 31.04
C GLU A 72 -16.41 18.16 29.96
N SER A 73 -17.49 17.40 29.96
CA SER A 73 -17.68 16.31 29.01
C SER A 73 -19.01 16.34 28.32
N VAL A 74 -19.00 16.06 27.03
CA VAL A 74 -20.18 15.87 26.18
C VAL A 74 -20.22 14.43 25.70
N LYS A 75 -21.33 13.75 25.93
CA LYS A 75 -21.56 12.40 25.43
C LYS A 75 -22.21 12.49 24.05
N VAL A 76 -21.57 11.91 23.06
CA VAL A 76 -22.10 11.71 21.72
C VAL A 76 -22.68 10.31 21.65
N LYS A 77 -23.94 10.22 21.20
CA LYS A 77 -24.63 8.93 20.99
C LYS A 77 -25.00 8.80 19.53
N GLN A 78 -24.64 7.72 18.92
CA GLN A 78 -25.04 7.41 17.55
C GLN A 78 -25.95 6.18 17.52
N ALA A 79 -27.07 6.32 16.81
CA ALA A 79 -27.98 5.22 16.62
C ALA A 79 -27.36 4.08 15.81
N ALA A 80 -27.85 2.87 16.03
CA ALA A 80 -27.54 1.73 15.19
C ALA A 80 -27.87 2.00 13.72
N ALA A 81 -27.09 1.45 12.79
CA ALA A 81 -27.49 1.35 11.39
C ALA A 81 -28.72 0.43 11.27
N GLU A 82 -29.63 0.74 10.36
CA GLU A 82 -30.68 -0.22 10.02
C GLU A 82 -30.03 -1.38 9.26
N PRO A 83 -30.40 -2.65 9.57
CA PRO A 83 -29.90 -3.79 8.83
C PRO A 83 -30.21 -3.65 7.35
N LEU A 84 -29.22 -3.70 6.49
CA LEU A 84 -29.42 -3.76 5.05
C LEU A 84 -30.09 -5.09 4.71
N LYS A 85 -31.20 -5.04 4.00
CA LYS A 85 -31.83 -6.26 3.49
C LYS A 85 -31.14 -6.66 2.18
N ALA A 86 -30.54 -7.83 2.16
CA ALA A 86 -29.94 -8.36 0.95
C ALA A 86 -31.00 -8.71 -0.11
N ASP A 87 -30.70 -8.35 -1.35
CA ASP A 87 -31.43 -8.81 -2.54
C ASP A 87 -30.85 -10.15 -3.03
N VAL A 88 -29.57 -10.36 -2.78
CA VAL A 88 -28.80 -11.57 -3.15
C VAL A 88 -28.07 -12.10 -1.95
N GLU A 89 -28.28 -13.39 -1.63
CA GLU A 89 -27.50 -14.14 -0.66
C GLU A 89 -26.49 -15.02 -1.39
N PHE A 90 -25.21 -14.89 -1.06
CA PHE A 90 -24.12 -15.64 -1.67
C PHE A 90 -23.23 -16.27 -0.61
N VAL A 91 -23.12 -17.59 -0.67
CA VAL A 91 -22.18 -18.35 0.18
C VAL A 91 -20.99 -18.74 -0.68
N ALA A 92 -19.86 -18.10 -0.45
CA ALA A 92 -18.62 -18.44 -1.14
C ALA A 92 -18.11 -19.82 -0.72
N LYS A 93 -17.53 -20.54 -1.68
CA LYS A 93 -16.93 -21.87 -1.46
C LYS A 93 -15.42 -21.83 -1.41
N GLU A 94 -14.84 -20.83 -2.06
CA GLU A 94 -13.41 -20.69 -2.21
C GLU A 94 -12.99 -19.27 -1.84
N LEU A 95 -11.87 -19.15 -1.13
CA LEU A 95 -11.15 -17.91 -0.91
C LEU A 95 -9.81 -18.01 -1.62
N ASN A 96 -9.50 -17.01 -2.41
CA ASN A 96 -8.20 -16.79 -3.03
C ASN A 96 -7.76 -15.36 -2.74
N GLY A 97 -6.55 -15.02 -3.09
CA GLY A 97 -6.05 -13.65 -2.99
C GLY A 97 -4.62 -13.57 -2.55
N SER A 98 -4.17 -12.34 -2.36
CA SER A 98 -2.76 -12.05 -2.08
C SER A 98 -2.61 -10.96 -1.03
N TYR A 99 -1.57 -11.07 -0.23
CA TYR A 99 -1.09 -10.03 0.66
C TYR A 99 0.07 -9.29 -0.01
N TYR A 100 0.00 -7.99 -0.10
CA TYR A 100 1.00 -7.14 -0.79
C TYR A 100 1.81 -6.25 0.17
N GLY A 101 1.60 -6.36 1.48
CA GLY A 101 2.26 -5.47 2.43
C GLY A 101 1.90 -4.02 2.17
N THR A 102 2.89 -3.13 2.24
CA THR A 102 2.74 -1.69 1.98
C THR A 102 2.98 -1.30 0.52
N ALA A 103 3.15 -2.26 -0.40
CA ALA A 103 3.54 -1.99 -1.79
C ALA A 103 2.63 -0.99 -2.54
N TYR A 104 1.35 -0.90 -2.17
CA TYR A 104 0.39 0.04 -2.77
C TYR A 104 0.24 1.34 -1.96
N THR A 105 0.78 1.41 -0.76
CA THR A 105 0.57 2.51 0.20
C THR A 105 1.81 2.82 1.03
N PRO A 106 3.00 2.95 0.42
CA PRO A 106 4.25 3.11 1.16
C PRO A 106 4.26 4.37 2.05
N GLU A 107 3.61 5.46 1.60
CA GLU A 107 3.54 6.71 2.35
C GLU A 107 2.57 6.67 3.54
N ILE A 108 1.53 5.82 3.45
CA ILE A 108 0.49 5.68 4.48
C ILE A 108 0.88 4.60 5.48
N GLY A 109 1.56 3.54 5.00
CA GLY A 109 1.98 2.39 5.78
C GLY A 109 0.87 1.37 6.06
N SER A 110 -0.30 1.51 5.43
CA SER A 110 -1.36 0.51 5.53
C SER A 110 -0.99 -0.77 4.77
N GLN A 111 -1.42 -1.89 5.28
CA GLN A 111 -1.18 -3.22 4.70
C GLN A 111 -2.32 -3.56 3.73
N PHE A 112 -1.99 -3.94 2.50
CA PHE A 112 -2.97 -4.26 1.47
C PHE A 112 -3.20 -5.78 1.34
N TYR A 113 -4.47 -6.17 1.45
CA TYR A 113 -4.95 -7.54 1.32
C TYR A 113 -5.98 -7.61 0.19
N GLN A 114 -5.66 -8.25 -0.90
CA GLN A 114 -6.64 -8.57 -1.93
C GLN A 114 -7.31 -9.91 -1.61
N VAL A 115 -8.61 -9.89 -1.36
CA VAL A 115 -9.42 -11.06 -1.04
C VAL A 115 -10.39 -11.31 -2.18
N ILE A 116 -10.46 -12.55 -2.64
CA ILE A 116 -11.34 -12.98 -3.71
C ILE A 116 -12.22 -14.13 -3.18
N LEU A 117 -13.51 -13.86 -3.05
CA LEU A 117 -14.50 -14.85 -2.68
C LEU A 117 -15.24 -15.34 -3.92
N SER A 118 -15.36 -16.65 -4.10
CA SER A 118 -15.98 -17.23 -5.28
C SER A 118 -16.74 -18.53 -5.00
N ASP A 119 -17.59 -18.93 -5.96
CA ASP A 119 -18.28 -20.21 -5.92
C ASP A 119 -17.52 -21.36 -6.60
N ASN A 120 -16.46 -21.02 -7.37
CA ASN A 120 -15.75 -22.01 -8.21
C ASN A 120 -14.23 -21.86 -8.20
N GLY A 121 -13.67 -21.02 -7.31
CA GLY A 121 -12.24 -20.70 -7.19
C GLY A 121 -11.71 -19.80 -8.30
N ALA A 122 -10.86 -18.84 -7.93
CA ALA A 122 -10.13 -18.01 -8.87
C ALA A 122 -8.82 -18.71 -9.25
N PRO A 123 -8.44 -18.76 -10.53
CA PRO A 123 -7.11 -19.18 -10.93
C PRO A 123 -6.04 -18.14 -10.53
N ALA A 124 -4.82 -18.61 -10.34
CA ALA A 124 -3.69 -17.77 -9.90
C ALA A 124 -3.32 -16.63 -10.87
N GLU A 125 -3.78 -16.67 -12.12
CA GLU A 125 -3.42 -15.71 -13.17
C GLU A 125 -4.60 -14.84 -13.67
N LEU A 126 -5.59 -14.56 -12.82
CA LEU A 126 -6.77 -13.75 -13.16
C LEU A 126 -7.62 -14.28 -14.34
N GLU A 127 -7.46 -15.52 -14.73
CA GLU A 127 -8.33 -16.16 -15.70
C GLU A 127 -9.64 -16.57 -15.02
N PHE A 128 -10.72 -15.87 -15.29
CA PHE A 128 -12.04 -16.22 -14.80
C PHE A 128 -12.52 -17.54 -15.38
N LYS A 129 -12.99 -18.42 -14.48
CA LYS A 129 -13.68 -19.64 -14.91
C LYS A 129 -15.06 -19.29 -15.47
N PRO A 130 -15.56 -19.99 -16.49
CA PRO A 130 -16.91 -19.76 -16.99
C PRO A 130 -17.96 -20.13 -15.93
N ASN A 131 -19.12 -19.46 -16.01
CA ASN A 131 -20.28 -19.70 -15.14
C ASN A 131 -19.94 -19.59 -13.64
N SER A 132 -19.24 -18.52 -13.27
CA SER A 132 -18.73 -18.29 -11.91
C SER A 132 -19.00 -16.88 -11.42
N ILE A 133 -19.05 -16.73 -10.11
CA ILE A 133 -19.25 -15.46 -9.42
C ILE A 133 -18.03 -15.17 -8.58
N TYR A 134 -17.56 -13.93 -8.64
CA TYR A 134 -16.40 -13.45 -7.89
C TYR A 134 -16.71 -12.11 -7.22
N TYR A 135 -16.31 -12.01 -5.95
CA TYR A 135 -16.28 -10.78 -5.19
C TYR A 135 -14.84 -10.48 -4.82
N TYR A 136 -14.30 -9.40 -5.34
CA TYR A 136 -12.98 -8.89 -5.03
C TYR A 136 -13.10 -7.83 -3.95
N PHE A 137 -12.26 -7.91 -2.94
CA PHE A 137 -12.17 -6.92 -1.87
C PHE A 137 -10.71 -6.49 -1.71
N GLY A 138 -10.42 -5.21 -1.95
CA GLY A 138 -9.14 -4.59 -1.64
C GLY A 138 -9.15 -4.02 -0.24
N ILE A 139 -8.72 -4.79 0.74
CA ILE A 139 -8.78 -4.46 2.16
C ILE A 139 -7.49 -3.78 2.60
N PHE A 140 -7.59 -2.66 3.31
CA PHE A 140 -6.48 -1.96 3.94
C PHE A 140 -6.55 -2.09 5.47
N SER A 141 -5.44 -2.49 6.09
CA SER A 141 -5.34 -2.73 7.53
C SER A 141 -4.04 -2.17 8.11
N ASP A 142 -4.02 -1.86 9.40
CA ASP A 142 -2.80 -1.58 10.16
C ASP A 142 -2.08 -2.86 10.63
N GLN A 143 -2.71 -4.02 10.48
CA GLN A 143 -2.20 -5.29 10.93
C GLN A 143 -1.31 -5.93 9.86
N THR A 144 -0.08 -6.25 10.24
CA THR A 144 0.82 -7.10 9.46
C THR A 144 0.50 -8.57 9.66
N THR A 145 0.96 -9.41 8.74
CA THR A 145 0.81 -10.88 8.82
C THR A 145 2.14 -11.56 8.52
N ASP A 146 2.24 -12.84 8.84
CA ASP A 146 3.40 -13.65 8.46
C ASP A 146 3.39 -13.89 6.94
N GLU A 147 4.37 -13.34 6.22
CA GLU A 147 4.49 -13.47 4.77
C GLU A 147 4.63 -14.92 4.28
N SER A 148 5.12 -15.82 5.12
CA SER A 148 5.18 -17.26 4.79
C SER A 148 3.82 -17.95 4.85
N ASN A 149 2.84 -17.36 5.54
CA ASN A 149 1.48 -17.84 5.69
C ASN A 149 0.52 -16.69 5.96
N PRO A 150 0.39 -15.73 5.02
CA PRO A 150 -0.39 -14.53 5.26
C PRO A 150 -1.88 -14.83 5.39
N LYS A 151 -2.55 -14.14 6.30
CA LYS A 151 -3.98 -14.30 6.56
C LYS A 151 -4.67 -12.94 6.54
N VAL A 152 -5.93 -12.95 6.09
CA VAL A 152 -6.78 -11.77 6.19
C VAL A 152 -6.96 -11.43 7.67
N PRO A 153 -6.64 -10.20 8.12
CA PRO A 153 -6.73 -9.86 9.53
C PRO A 153 -8.18 -9.68 9.99
N ASN A 154 -8.45 -10.04 11.25
CA ASN A 154 -9.74 -9.79 11.87
C ASN A 154 -10.00 -8.27 11.94
N GLY A 155 -11.23 -7.86 11.63
CA GLY A 155 -11.60 -6.46 11.67
C GLY A 155 -12.92 -6.17 10.99
N VAL A 156 -13.30 -4.91 11.04
CA VAL A 156 -14.42 -4.35 10.29
C VAL A 156 -13.86 -3.36 9.29
N TYR A 157 -14.16 -3.58 8.03
CA TYR A 157 -13.70 -2.75 6.92
C TYR A 157 -14.91 -2.11 6.24
N THR A 158 -14.88 -0.81 6.10
CA THR A 158 -15.98 -0.04 5.48
C THR A 158 -15.58 0.43 4.09
N PHE A 159 -16.56 0.56 3.21
CA PHE A 159 -16.34 1.07 1.87
C PHE A 159 -15.84 2.52 1.91
N ASP A 160 -14.80 2.82 1.13
CA ASP A 160 -14.25 4.15 0.94
C ASP A 160 -14.05 4.43 -0.56
N ASN A 161 -14.64 5.49 -1.05
CA ASN A 161 -14.50 5.98 -2.43
C ASN A 161 -13.64 7.25 -2.52
N THR A 162 -12.93 7.60 -1.46
CA THR A 162 -12.07 8.79 -1.41
C THR A 162 -10.61 8.50 -1.70
N TYR A 163 -10.29 7.22 -1.96
CA TYR A 163 -8.92 6.74 -2.16
C TYR A 163 -8.00 7.06 -0.99
N SER A 164 -8.54 7.02 0.23
CA SER A 164 -7.77 7.31 1.44
C SER A 164 -6.74 6.22 1.76
N PHE A 165 -7.04 4.97 1.38
CA PHE A 165 -6.25 3.77 1.66
C PHE A 165 -5.87 3.62 3.14
N GLN A 166 -6.66 4.23 4.02
CA GLN A 166 -6.42 4.18 5.46
C GLN A 166 -6.78 2.80 6.03
N PRO A 167 -6.17 2.38 7.14
CA PRO A 167 -6.58 1.15 7.81
C PRO A 167 -8.07 1.12 8.15
N GLY A 168 -8.72 -0.05 7.97
CA GLY A 168 -10.14 -0.24 8.26
C GLY A 168 -11.08 0.05 7.09
N VAL A 169 -10.54 0.22 5.88
CA VAL A 169 -11.37 0.42 4.68
C VAL A 169 -11.16 -0.68 3.64
N PHE A 170 -12.10 -0.79 2.72
CA PHE A 170 -11.91 -1.36 1.38
C PHE A 170 -12.45 -0.37 0.34
N ASP A 171 -11.87 -0.34 -0.86
CA ASP A 171 -12.15 0.70 -1.83
C ASP A 171 -12.63 0.18 -3.20
N ASP A 172 -13.11 1.08 -4.06
CA ASP A 172 -13.62 0.77 -5.39
C ASP A 172 -12.52 0.52 -6.44
N SER A 173 -11.27 0.95 -6.19
CA SER A 173 -10.15 0.71 -7.10
C SER A 173 -9.76 -0.77 -7.19
N PHE A 174 -9.89 -1.48 -6.06
CA PHE A 174 -9.49 -2.87 -5.92
C PHE A 174 -10.65 -3.81 -5.56
N SER A 175 -11.90 -3.29 -5.56
CA SER A 175 -13.06 -4.05 -5.11
C SER A 175 -14.16 -4.05 -6.18
N THR A 176 -14.54 -5.24 -6.62
CA THR A 176 -15.43 -5.39 -7.78
C THR A 176 -16.16 -6.73 -7.72
N TYR A 177 -17.39 -6.74 -8.21
CA TYR A 177 -18.17 -7.94 -8.47
C TYR A 177 -18.03 -8.38 -9.92
N TYR A 178 -17.79 -9.67 -10.15
CA TYR A 178 -17.76 -10.28 -11.47
C TYR A 178 -18.71 -11.46 -11.56
N ILE A 179 -19.41 -11.55 -12.68
CA ILE A 179 -20.21 -12.72 -13.07
C ILE A 179 -19.82 -13.15 -14.49
N THR A 180 -19.50 -14.41 -14.65
CA THR A 180 -19.05 -14.96 -15.93
C THR A 180 -20.08 -15.96 -16.49
N ASN A 181 -20.16 -16.05 -17.79
CA ASN A 181 -20.76 -17.15 -18.51
C ASN A 181 -19.72 -17.81 -19.44
N ASP A 182 -20.14 -18.61 -20.41
CA ASP A 182 -19.20 -19.32 -21.30
C ASP A 182 -18.36 -18.41 -22.21
N THR A 183 -18.76 -17.16 -22.42
CA THR A 183 -18.17 -16.25 -23.42
C THR A 183 -17.93 -14.83 -22.92
N GLU A 184 -18.56 -14.43 -21.82
CA GLU A 184 -18.59 -13.05 -21.34
C GLU A 184 -18.25 -12.98 -19.85
N CYS A 185 -17.62 -11.88 -19.48
CA CYS A 185 -17.42 -11.48 -18.11
C CYS A 185 -18.08 -10.12 -17.91
N ASN A 186 -19.11 -10.06 -17.07
CA ASN A 186 -19.75 -8.81 -16.66
C ASN A 186 -19.27 -8.44 -15.27
N TRP A 187 -19.13 -7.13 -15.01
CA TRP A 187 -18.65 -6.62 -13.73
C TRP A 187 -19.43 -5.39 -13.28
N GLN A 188 -19.44 -5.16 -11.98
CA GLN A 188 -20.00 -3.97 -11.35
C GLN A 188 -19.13 -3.54 -10.18
N LEU A 189 -18.98 -2.23 -10.01
CA LEU A 189 -18.32 -1.66 -8.83
C LEU A 189 -19.22 -1.73 -7.62
N PHE A 190 -18.61 -1.76 -6.44
CA PHE A 190 -19.30 -1.46 -5.19
C PHE A 190 -19.43 0.06 -5.05
N ILE A 191 -20.54 0.51 -4.47
CA ILE A 191 -20.79 1.91 -4.16
C ILE A 191 -20.99 2.15 -2.67
N ASP A 192 -21.16 1.11 -1.88
CA ASP A 192 -21.25 1.11 -0.43
C ASP A 192 -21.05 -0.30 0.11
N GLY A 193 -20.72 -0.42 1.39
CA GLY A 193 -20.68 -1.72 2.04
C GLY A 193 -19.79 -1.79 3.27
N ARG A 194 -19.79 -3.00 3.83
CA ARG A 194 -18.90 -3.37 4.92
C ARG A 194 -18.45 -4.82 4.78
N VAL A 195 -17.24 -5.11 5.24
CA VAL A 195 -16.71 -6.47 5.37
C VAL A 195 -16.32 -6.69 6.82
N VAL A 196 -16.79 -7.76 7.43
CA VAL A 196 -16.40 -8.19 8.77
C VAL A 196 -15.61 -9.47 8.65
N VAL A 197 -14.40 -9.47 9.19
CA VAL A 197 -13.53 -10.65 9.25
C VAL A 197 -13.38 -11.06 10.71
N SER A 198 -13.68 -12.31 11.02
CA SER A 198 -13.54 -12.87 12.36
C SER A 198 -13.08 -14.33 12.28
N ASP A 199 -11.89 -14.61 12.83
CA ASP A 199 -11.24 -15.92 12.84
C ASP A 199 -11.20 -16.59 11.46
N ASN A 200 -12.12 -17.50 11.16
CA ASN A 200 -12.22 -18.21 9.88
C ASN A 200 -13.52 -17.87 9.14
N HIS A 201 -14.06 -16.69 9.37
CA HIS A 201 -15.34 -16.26 8.81
C HIS A 201 -15.25 -14.85 8.21
N ILE A 202 -15.84 -14.68 7.04
CA ILE A 202 -16.08 -13.37 6.40
C ILE A 202 -17.58 -13.19 6.22
N ASP A 203 -18.08 -12.03 6.67
CA ASP A 203 -19.44 -11.56 6.47
C ASP A 203 -19.39 -10.19 5.78
N ALA A 204 -19.87 -10.09 4.56
CA ALA A 204 -19.81 -8.86 3.79
C ALA A 204 -21.19 -8.49 3.26
N MET A 205 -21.55 -7.20 3.45
CA MET A 205 -22.71 -6.59 2.82
C MET A 205 -22.20 -5.50 1.88
N VAL A 206 -22.53 -5.59 0.60
CA VAL A 206 -22.12 -4.59 -0.40
C VAL A 206 -23.31 -4.16 -1.25
N THR A 207 -23.31 -2.89 -1.65
CA THR A 207 -24.28 -2.35 -2.62
C THR A 207 -23.55 -2.18 -3.95
N LEU A 208 -24.09 -2.77 -5.02
CA LEU A 208 -23.55 -2.65 -6.36
C LEU A 208 -24.01 -1.34 -7.05
N ALA A 209 -23.36 -0.98 -8.14
CA ALA A 209 -23.65 0.24 -8.91
C ALA A 209 -25.08 0.30 -9.45
N ASP A 210 -25.76 -0.84 -9.63
CA ASP A 210 -27.18 -0.91 -10.00
C ASP A 210 -28.16 -0.77 -8.83
N GLY A 211 -27.62 -0.63 -7.60
CA GLY A 211 -28.37 -0.47 -6.36
C GLY A 211 -28.79 -1.79 -5.70
N THR A 212 -28.41 -2.95 -6.23
CA THR A 212 -28.68 -4.23 -5.59
C THR A 212 -27.76 -4.43 -4.39
N VAL A 213 -28.30 -5.01 -3.31
CA VAL A 213 -27.57 -5.31 -2.08
C VAL A 213 -27.24 -6.80 -2.05
N HIS A 214 -25.96 -7.12 -1.97
CA HIS A 214 -25.47 -8.48 -1.86
C HIS A 214 -24.94 -8.76 -0.46
N HIS A 215 -25.33 -9.89 0.11
CA HIS A 215 -24.79 -10.45 1.34
C HIS A 215 -23.92 -11.66 1.00
N ILE A 216 -22.66 -11.56 1.33
CA ILE A 216 -21.63 -12.56 0.99
C ILE A 216 -21.09 -13.14 2.28
N THR A 217 -21.10 -14.47 2.41
CA THR A 217 -20.48 -15.16 3.53
C THR A 217 -19.45 -16.18 3.06
N TYR A 218 -18.42 -16.37 3.86
CA TYR A 218 -17.41 -17.41 3.69
C TYR A 218 -17.01 -17.98 5.04
N ASP A 219 -16.99 -19.32 5.14
CA ASP A 219 -16.48 -20.05 6.30
C ASP A 219 -15.35 -20.95 5.84
N GLY A 220 -14.11 -20.69 6.29
CA GLY A 220 -12.96 -21.48 5.89
C GLY A 220 -11.62 -20.87 6.28
N ASP A 221 -10.55 -21.41 5.71
CA ASP A 221 -9.21 -20.87 5.90
C ASP A 221 -9.06 -19.52 5.17
N LEU A 222 -8.56 -18.52 5.87
CA LEU A 222 -8.34 -17.16 5.36
C LEU A 222 -6.90 -16.92 4.87
N THR A 223 -6.18 -17.99 4.55
CA THR A 223 -4.80 -17.92 4.05
C THR A 223 -4.77 -17.34 2.64
N LEU A 224 -3.88 -16.37 2.44
CA LEU A 224 -3.58 -15.72 1.17
C LEU A 224 -2.23 -16.18 0.63
N THR A 225 -1.90 -15.79 -0.59
CA THR A 225 -0.55 -15.92 -1.13
C THR A 225 0.23 -14.64 -0.88
N TYR A 226 1.54 -14.75 -0.65
CA TYR A 226 2.45 -13.62 -0.77
C TYR A 226 3.07 -13.68 -2.17
N PRO A 227 2.77 -12.74 -3.07
CA PRO A 227 3.26 -12.81 -4.44
C PRO A 227 4.77 -12.66 -4.43
N LYS A 228 5.45 -13.65 -4.95
CA LYS A 228 6.90 -13.59 -5.18
C LYS A 228 7.12 -13.29 -6.65
N THR A 229 7.95 -12.31 -6.90
CA THR A 229 8.24 -11.85 -8.25
C THR A 229 9.52 -12.45 -8.79
N SER A 230 10.42 -12.87 -7.89
CA SER A 230 11.71 -13.45 -8.27
C SER A 230 11.53 -14.73 -9.10
N SER A 231 12.23 -14.78 -10.23
CA SER A 231 12.39 -15.98 -11.06
C SER A 231 13.57 -16.86 -10.63
N LEU A 232 14.34 -16.46 -9.60
CA LEU A 232 15.49 -17.20 -9.13
C LEU A 232 15.05 -18.43 -8.32
N GLY A 233 15.60 -19.59 -8.69
CA GLY A 233 15.35 -20.85 -7.98
C GLY A 233 16.28 -21.12 -6.80
N GLY A 234 17.14 -20.15 -6.40
CA GLY A 234 18.12 -20.27 -5.32
C GLY A 234 19.12 -19.13 -5.34
N ASP A 235 20.10 -19.17 -4.43
CA ASP A 235 21.16 -18.16 -4.34
C ASP A 235 21.84 -17.95 -5.70
N TYR A 236 22.05 -16.70 -6.06
CA TYR A 236 22.58 -16.29 -7.34
C TYR A 236 23.88 -15.51 -7.19
N ASN A 237 24.96 -16.02 -7.80
CA ASN A 237 26.25 -15.35 -7.85
C ASN A 237 26.54 -14.93 -9.28
N PHE A 238 26.80 -13.65 -9.47
CA PHE A 238 26.98 -13.04 -10.78
C PHE A 238 28.28 -12.22 -10.83
N SER A 239 29.01 -12.30 -11.92
CA SER A 239 30.13 -11.42 -12.18
C SER A 239 30.12 -10.96 -13.62
N MET A 240 30.37 -9.67 -13.84
CA MET A 240 30.39 -9.06 -15.16
C MET A 240 31.61 -8.16 -15.26
N THR A 241 32.36 -8.33 -16.33
CA THR A 241 33.45 -7.42 -16.75
C THR A 241 33.05 -6.74 -18.04
N ASP A 242 33.53 -5.54 -18.27
CA ASP A 242 33.23 -4.75 -19.47
C ASP A 242 31.74 -4.39 -19.61
N ALA A 243 31.04 -4.27 -18.46
CA ALA A 243 29.65 -3.79 -18.42
C ALA A 243 29.54 -2.37 -18.99
N TYR A 244 28.37 -2.07 -19.51
CA TYR A 244 27.97 -0.70 -19.81
C TYR A 244 26.99 -0.21 -18.75
N ILE A 245 27.34 0.90 -18.10
CA ILE A 245 26.57 1.44 -16.99
C ILE A 245 26.07 2.83 -17.37
N GLU A 246 24.76 3.04 -17.29
CA GLU A 246 24.15 4.34 -17.41
C GLU A 246 23.64 4.83 -16.06
N ALA A 247 24.02 6.03 -15.67
CA ALA A 247 23.55 6.68 -14.46
C ALA A 247 22.73 7.92 -14.83
N TRP A 248 21.43 7.88 -14.55
CA TRP A 248 20.46 8.91 -14.90
C TRP A 248 20.08 9.72 -13.66
N ASN A 249 20.47 11.00 -13.62
CA ASN A 249 20.27 11.93 -12.52
C ASN A 249 18.91 12.64 -12.64
N TYR A 250 18.06 12.49 -11.65
CA TYR A 250 16.76 13.18 -11.53
C TYR A 250 16.78 14.33 -10.49
N GLY A 251 17.97 14.76 -10.06
CA GLY A 251 18.09 15.78 -9.00
C GLY A 251 17.62 15.28 -7.65
N ASP A 252 17.33 16.18 -6.73
CA ASP A 252 16.79 15.85 -5.41
C ASP A 252 15.28 15.60 -5.46
N TYR A 253 14.87 14.62 -6.27
CA TYR A 253 13.46 14.30 -6.55
C TYR A 253 12.64 14.05 -5.27
N TYR A 254 13.25 13.43 -4.27
CA TYR A 254 12.59 13.07 -3.01
C TYR A 254 12.80 14.08 -1.89
N ALA A 255 13.46 15.22 -2.14
CA ALA A 255 13.86 16.20 -1.12
C ALA A 255 14.69 15.59 0.02
N ALA A 256 15.54 14.62 -0.30
CA ALA A 256 16.33 13.84 0.64
C ALA A 256 17.70 14.46 0.98
N GLY A 257 18.12 15.48 0.26
CA GLY A 257 19.43 16.13 0.44
C GLY A 257 20.55 15.55 -0.42
N GLY A 258 20.20 14.77 -1.44
CA GLY A 258 21.11 14.19 -2.43
C GLY A 258 20.36 13.80 -3.71
N ASN A 259 21.10 13.60 -4.80
CA ASN A 259 20.49 13.28 -6.08
C ASN A 259 19.88 11.88 -6.10
N ASN A 260 18.68 11.75 -6.65
CA ASN A 260 18.08 10.48 -7.03
C ASN A 260 18.63 10.03 -8.39
N TRP A 261 19.06 8.78 -8.46
CA TRP A 261 19.61 8.19 -9.66
C TRP A 261 18.93 6.87 -10.02
N LEU A 262 18.63 6.71 -11.30
CA LEU A 262 18.37 5.40 -11.88
C LEU A 262 19.67 4.91 -12.55
N VAL A 263 20.14 3.75 -12.12
CA VAL A 263 21.39 3.16 -12.62
C VAL A 263 21.06 1.86 -13.34
N TYR A 264 21.33 1.85 -14.64
CA TYR A 264 21.14 0.68 -15.49
C TYR A 264 22.49 0.04 -15.74
N VAL A 265 22.57 -1.27 -15.54
CA VAL A 265 23.79 -2.05 -15.79
C VAL A 265 23.48 -3.06 -16.89
N PHE A 266 24.06 -2.86 -18.06
CA PHE A 266 23.90 -3.71 -19.22
C PHE A 266 25.12 -4.62 -19.44
N PRO A 267 24.95 -5.79 -20.07
CA PRO A 267 26.06 -6.71 -20.33
C PRO A 267 27.17 -6.13 -21.21
N ASP A 268 26.81 -5.26 -22.14
CA ASP A 268 27.73 -4.60 -23.07
C ASP A 268 27.11 -3.33 -23.66
N TYR A 269 27.96 -2.54 -24.31
CA TYR A 269 27.59 -1.28 -24.95
C TYR A 269 26.92 -1.47 -26.33
N GLU A 270 27.17 -2.58 -27.05
CA GLU A 270 26.76 -2.71 -28.45
C GLU A 270 25.35 -3.26 -28.60
N VAL A 271 24.98 -4.25 -27.78
CA VAL A 271 23.74 -5.01 -27.94
C VAL A 271 22.78 -4.81 -26.77
N GLY A 272 23.30 -4.59 -25.55
CA GLY A 272 22.47 -4.40 -24.36
C GLY A 272 21.49 -5.55 -24.11
N THR A 273 21.92 -6.80 -24.42
CA THR A 273 21.10 -8.00 -24.29
C THR A 273 21.75 -9.00 -23.34
N GLY A 274 21.01 -9.43 -22.33
CA GLY A 274 21.45 -10.38 -21.30
C GLY A 274 21.13 -9.91 -19.91
N GLU A 275 21.73 -10.54 -18.91
CA GLU A 275 21.47 -10.29 -17.49
C GLU A 275 22.16 -9.01 -17.03
N GLY A 276 21.49 -8.24 -16.17
CA GLY A 276 22.00 -6.97 -15.66
C GLY A 276 21.25 -6.49 -14.43
N PHE A 277 21.28 -5.18 -14.19
CA PHE A 277 20.63 -4.56 -13.03
C PHE A 277 19.96 -3.26 -13.41
N TRP A 278 18.87 -2.99 -12.72
CA TRP A 278 18.22 -1.71 -12.62
C TRP A 278 18.25 -1.33 -11.14
N LEU A 279 18.88 -0.21 -10.78
CA LEU A 279 19.03 0.22 -9.40
C LEU A 279 18.49 1.64 -9.25
N GLU A 280 17.76 1.89 -8.18
CA GLU A 280 17.32 3.22 -7.79
C GLU A 280 17.98 3.59 -6.47
N ILE A 281 18.79 4.67 -6.50
CA ILE A 281 19.59 5.10 -5.34
C ILE A 281 19.40 6.57 -5.04
N ILE A 282 19.53 6.97 -3.77
CA ILE A 282 19.70 8.37 -3.37
C ILE A 282 21.17 8.56 -2.97
N ALA A 283 21.90 9.35 -3.75
CA ALA A 283 23.32 9.61 -3.52
C ALA A 283 23.56 10.39 -2.22
N HIS A 284 24.81 10.38 -1.76
CA HIS A 284 25.20 11.06 -0.52
C HIS A 284 25.23 12.59 -0.63
N ASP A 285 25.24 13.12 -1.85
CA ASP A 285 25.33 14.56 -2.15
C ASP A 285 24.68 14.89 -3.51
N TYR A 286 24.91 16.12 -3.96
CA TYR A 286 24.40 16.65 -5.23
C TYR A 286 25.42 16.56 -6.38
N ASN A 287 26.39 15.65 -6.32
CA ASN A 287 27.34 15.48 -7.42
C ASN A 287 26.63 14.90 -8.65
N GLU A 288 26.68 15.61 -9.76
CA GLU A 288 26.01 15.23 -11.02
C GLU A 288 26.86 14.29 -11.90
N GLN A 289 28.07 13.94 -11.48
CA GLN A 289 29.03 13.12 -12.22
C GLN A 289 29.64 12.02 -11.38
N SER A 290 28.99 11.61 -10.30
CA SER A 290 29.44 10.49 -9.48
C SER A 290 28.29 9.90 -8.68
N ILE A 291 28.24 8.58 -8.67
CA ILE A 291 27.39 7.75 -7.82
C ILE A 291 28.22 6.90 -6.85
N ALA A 292 29.52 7.22 -6.69
CA ALA A 292 30.38 6.49 -5.78
C ALA A 292 29.88 6.57 -4.34
N GLY A 293 29.78 5.42 -3.66
CA GLY A 293 29.27 5.36 -2.29
C GLY A 293 28.93 3.95 -1.84
N GLU A 294 28.49 3.87 -0.60
CA GLU A 294 27.87 2.68 -0.03
C GLU A 294 26.39 2.97 0.23
N TYR A 295 25.51 2.09 -0.25
CA TYR A 295 24.06 2.25 -0.19
C TYR A 295 23.46 1.05 0.52
N ILE A 296 22.52 1.30 1.42
CA ILE A 296 21.78 0.25 2.16
C ILE A 296 20.34 0.24 1.69
N CYS A 297 19.79 -0.96 1.51
CA CYS A 297 18.38 -1.11 1.13
C CYS A 297 17.47 -0.56 2.22
N LYS A 298 16.70 0.46 1.89
CA LYS A 298 15.66 1.03 2.75
C LYS A 298 14.57 1.65 1.90
N ASP A 299 13.34 1.57 2.40
CA ASP A 299 12.18 2.26 1.86
C ASP A 299 11.98 3.60 2.59
N THR A 300 13.01 4.47 2.51
CA THR A 300 13.02 5.81 3.14
C THR A 300 13.72 6.81 2.24
N TYR A 301 13.24 8.06 2.26
CA TYR A 301 13.82 9.16 1.48
C TYR A 301 14.99 9.79 2.23
N GLU A 302 16.13 9.10 2.27
CA GLU A 302 17.36 9.57 2.90
C GLU A 302 18.59 9.28 2.00
N THR A 303 19.67 10.03 2.16
CA THR A 303 20.89 9.80 1.39
C THR A 303 21.58 8.50 1.77
N GLY A 304 22.28 7.87 0.83
CA GLY A 304 23.01 6.61 1.04
C GLY A 304 22.11 5.38 1.07
N VAL A 305 20.91 5.46 0.49
CA VAL A 305 20.00 4.33 0.36
C VAL A 305 19.84 3.90 -1.10
N PHE A 306 19.45 2.65 -1.30
CA PHE A 306 18.81 2.20 -2.51
C PHE A 306 17.41 1.65 -2.18
N PHE A 307 16.45 1.85 -3.08
CA PHE A 307 15.08 1.43 -2.86
C PHE A 307 14.89 -0.07 -3.13
N PRO A 308 14.12 -0.78 -2.26
CA PRO A 308 13.75 -2.16 -2.53
C PRO A 308 12.95 -2.27 -3.83
N GLY A 309 13.20 -3.35 -4.58
CA GLY A 309 12.46 -3.64 -5.81
C GLY A 309 11.04 -4.11 -5.50
N TYR A 310 10.06 -3.55 -6.20
CA TYR A 310 8.68 -4.03 -6.20
C TYR A 310 8.02 -3.77 -7.55
N MET A 311 6.93 -4.47 -7.85
CA MET A 311 6.22 -4.34 -9.13
C MET A 311 4.75 -4.04 -8.90
N VAL A 312 4.23 -3.03 -9.59
CA VAL A 312 2.81 -2.66 -9.57
C VAL A 312 2.30 -2.63 -11.01
N ALA A 313 1.26 -3.38 -11.29
CA ALA A 313 0.63 -3.44 -12.60
C ALA A 313 1.61 -3.67 -13.78
N GLY A 314 2.67 -4.44 -13.56
CA GLY A 314 3.70 -4.73 -14.56
C GLY A 314 4.78 -3.65 -14.71
N ILE A 315 4.76 -2.61 -13.88
CA ILE A 315 5.77 -1.55 -13.84
C ILE A 315 6.76 -1.84 -12.72
N TYR A 316 8.06 -1.77 -13.03
CA TYR A 316 9.15 -2.00 -12.08
C TYR A 316 9.48 -0.70 -11.34
N TYR A 317 9.65 -0.79 -10.00
CA TYR A 317 10.09 0.28 -9.13
C TYR A 317 11.25 -0.20 -8.26
N GLY A 318 12.12 0.72 -7.83
CA GLY A 318 13.26 0.40 -6.98
C GLY A 318 14.34 -0.42 -7.69
N SER A 319 14.93 -1.41 -7.01
CA SER A 319 16.16 -2.08 -7.47
C SER A 319 15.95 -3.55 -7.81
N TRP A 320 16.49 -3.96 -8.94
CA TRP A 320 16.22 -5.25 -9.57
C TRP A 320 17.49 -5.89 -10.15
N TYR A 321 17.62 -7.20 -10.03
CA TYR A 321 18.27 -8.03 -11.03
C TYR A 321 17.27 -8.29 -12.15
N ILE A 322 17.67 -8.09 -13.40
CA ILE A 322 16.76 -8.21 -14.55
C ILE A 322 17.51 -8.55 -15.83
N ASP A 323 16.88 -9.29 -16.73
CA ASP A 323 17.40 -9.49 -18.07
C ASP A 323 16.90 -8.41 -19.04
N TYR A 324 17.75 -8.08 -19.99
CA TYR A 324 17.52 -7.08 -21.02
C TYR A 324 17.49 -7.69 -22.42
N GLU A 325 16.77 -7.08 -23.31
CA GLU A 325 16.84 -7.28 -24.76
C GLU A 325 16.85 -5.92 -25.45
N ASN A 326 17.94 -5.61 -26.16
CA ASN A 326 18.15 -4.31 -26.82
C ASN A 326 17.96 -3.12 -25.86
N PHE A 327 18.60 -3.13 -24.70
CA PHE A 327 18.55 -2.12 -23.63
C PHE A 327 17.15 -1.94 -22.99
N GLN A 328 16.20 -2.85 -23.28
CA GLN A 328 14.89 -2.82 -22.63
C GLN A 328 14.74 -4.02 -21.69
N PRO A 329 14.10 -3.84 -20.51
CA PRO A 329 13.79 -4.96 -19.63
C PRO A 329 12.96 -6.01 -20.38
N LYS A 330 13.43 -7.26 -20.41
CA LYS A 330 12.72 -8.38 -21.00
C LYS A 330 11.79 -9.06 -20.00
N GLY A 331 12.25 -9.16 -18.74
CA GLY A 331 11.46 -9.68 -17.64
C GLY A 331 11.25 -11.20 -17.62
N GLU A 332 12.03 -11.98 -18.41
CA GLU A 332 12.03 -13.44 -18.31
C GLU A 332 12.85 -13.94 -17.13
N LYS A 333 13.92 -13.21 -16.78
CA LYS A 333 14.71 -13.43 -15.59
C LYS A 333 14.69 -12.14 -14.77
N LEU A 334 14.13 -12.19 -13.59
CA LEU A 334 14.05 -11.01 -12.72
C LEU A 334 14.04 -11.41 -11.24
N ALA A 335 14.57 -10.54 -10.41
CA ALA A 335 14.45 -10.65 -8.96
C ALA A 335 14.50 -9.25 -8.35
N PRO A 336 13.51 -8.85 -7.54
CA PRO A 336 13.58 -7.62 -6.77
C PRO A 336 14.68 -7.76 -5.71
N ILE A 337 15.48 -6.72 -5.51
CA ILE A 337 16.43 -6.67 -4.40
C ILE A 337 15.73 -5.97 -3.25
N ILE A 338 15.29 -6.72 -2.24
CA ILE A 338 14.45 -6.19 -1.15
C ILE A 338 15.24 -5.92 0.15
N SER A 339 16.50 -6.33 0.21
CA SER A 339 17.39 -6.02 1.34
C SER A 339 18.85 -6.17 0.92
N GLY A 340 19.78 -5.61 1.71
CA GLY A 340 21.20 -5.75 1.48
C GLY A 340 21.95 -4.42 1.29
N SER A 341 23.08 -4.47 0.58
CA SER A 341 23.93 -3.31 0.32
C SER A 341 24.51 -3.30 -1.09
N ILE A 342 24.76 -2.08 -1.59
CA ILE A 342 25.47 -1.83 -2.85
C ILE A 342 26.66 -0.93 -2.53
N LYS A 343 27.84 -1.30 -3.02
CA LYS A 343 29.02 -0.46 -2.98
C LYS A 343 29.46 -0.11 -4.38
N ILE A 344 29.59 1.17 -4.68
CA ILE A 344 30.04 1.69 -5.97
C ILE A 344 31.35 2.44 -5.78
N THR A 345 32.34 2.12 -6.59
CA THR A 345 33.60 2.86 -6.68
C THR A 345 33.87 3.24 -8.13
N GLU A 346 34.48 4.38 -8.33
CA GLU A 346 34.75 4.95 -9.65
C GLU A 346 36.23 5.27 -9.80
N SER A 347 36.75 5.24 -11.04
CA SER A 347 38.09 5.62 -11.41
C SER A 347 38.08 6.92 -12.20
N GLU A 348 39.24 7.60 -12.22
CA GLU A 348 39.43 8.80 -13.04
C GLU A 348 39.31 8.53 -14.56
N GLU A 349 39.38 7.26 -14.98
CA GLU A 349 39.28 6.82 -16.38
C GLU A 349 37.83 6.59 -16.85
N GLY A 350 36.79 6.88 -16.02
CA GLY A 350 35.40 6.73 -16.38
C GLY A 350 34.91 5.27 -16.28
N THR A 351 35.53 4.49 -15.40
CA THR A 351 35.05 3.14 -15.10
C THR A 351 34.47 3.08 -13.69
N ALA A 352 33.48 2.23 -13.50
CA ALA A 352 32.89 1.95 -12.20
C ALA A 352 33.02 0.47 -11.83
N ALA A 353 33.11 0.19 -10.53
CA ALA A 353 32.98 -1.15 -9.98
C ALA A 353 31.87 -1.18 -8.94
N LEU A 354 30.91 -2.10 -9.14
CA LEU A 354 29.75 -2.32 -8.28
C LEU A 354 29.91 -3.67 -7.58
N SER A 355 29.71 -3.65 -6.26
CA SER A 355 29.56 -4.86 -5.45
C SER A 355 28.15 -4.85 -4.86
N ILE A 356 27.35 -5.86 -5.17
CA ILE A 356 25.98 -5.99 -4.70
C ILE A 356 25.89 -7.22 -3.81
N GLU A 357 25.40 -7.06 -2.58
CA GLU A 357 25.04 -8.11 -1.66
C GLU A 357 23.56 -7.90 -1.29
N GLY A 358 22.68 -8.60 -1.99
CA GLY A 358 21.23 -8.44 -1.86
C GLY A 358 20.52 -9.73 -1.51
N VAL A 359 19.24 -9.61 -1.16
CA VAL A 359 18.31 -10.73 -0.99
C VAL A 359 17.05 -10.39 -1.77
N ASP A 360 16.50 -11.36 -2.49
CA ASP A 360 15.24 -11.21 -3.22
C ASP A 360 14.00 -11.52 -2.36
N ASP A 361 12.80 -11.36 -2.93
CA ASP A 361 11.52 -11.64 -2.27
C ASP A 361 11.26 -13.13 -2.03
N SER A 362 12.09 -14.01 -2.55
CA SER A 362 12.08 -15.45 -2.30
C SER A 362 13.09 -15.89 -1.23
N GLY A 363 13.88 -14.94 -0.70
CA GLY A 363 14.93 -15.20 0.29
C GLY A 363 16.25 -15.67 -0.31
N ASN A 364 16.40 -15.65 -1.64
CA ASN A 364 17.65 -16.03 -2.30
C ASN A 364 18.66 -14.88 -2.21
N LYS A 365 19.91 -15.20 -1.97
CA LYS A 365 20.99 -14.21 -1.98
C LYS A 365 21.39 -13.89 -3.41
N ILE A 366 21.58 -12.60 -3.68
CA ILE A 366 22.14 -12.07 -4.93
C ILE A 366 23.49 -11.44 -4.60
N THR A 367 24.57 -12.07 -5.06
CA THR A 367 25.94 -11.56 -4.85
C THR A 367 26.56 -11.24 -6.19
N CYS A 368 26.95 -9.98 -6.41
CA CYS A 368 27.46 -9.56 -7.69
C CYS A 368 28.74 -8.74 -7.58
N GLN A 369 29.63 -8.94 -8.57
CA GLN A 369 30.83 -8.13 -8.81
C GLN A 369 30.82 -7.69 -10.26
N ILE A 370 30.71 -6.40 -10.49
CA ILE A 370 30.54 -5.81 -11.81
C ILE A 370 31.62 -4.74 -12.01
N THR A 371 32.25 -4.73 -13.18
CA THR A 371 33.14 -3.63 -13.59
C THR A 371 32.78 -3.23 -15.02
N GLY A 372 32.82 -1.94 -15.31
CA GLY A 372 32.49 -1.45 -16.64
C GLY A 372 32.65 0.05 -16.81
N ASN A 373 32.37 0.53 -18.01
CA ASN A 373 32.32 1.96 -18.32
C ASN A 373 31.04 2.57 -17.83
N ILE A 374 31.10 3.80 -17.30
CA ILE A 374 29.94 4.52 -16.78
C ILE A 374 29.76 5.84 -17.55
N ASP A 375 28.52 6.06 -18.03
CA ASP A 375 28.07 7.30 -18.63
C ASP A 375 26.99 7.96 -17.76
N TYR A 376 27.07 9.30 -17.62
CA TYR A 376 26.18 10.11 -16.80
C TYR A 376 25.22 10.91 -17.67
N TYR A 377 23.94 10.86 -17.38
CA TYR A 377 22.88 11.60 -18.02
C TYR A 377 22.16 12.47 -17.01
N ASN A 378 21.95 13.74 -17.30
CA ASN A 378 21.28 14.68 -16.38
C ASN A 378 19.85 14.98 -16.87
N PHE A 379 18.86 14.64 -16.03
CA PHE A 379 17.44 14.89 -16.21
C PHE A 379 16.86 15.77 -15.08
N SER A 380 17.71 16.40 -14.25
CA SER A 380 17.27 17.21 -13.11
C SER A 380 16.49 18.48 -13.51
N ASP A 381 16.59 18.91 -14.77
CA ASP A 381 15.93 20.11 -15.29
C ASP A 381 14.57 19.82 -15.99
N PHE A 382 14.12 18.56 -16.02
CA PHE A 382 12.81 18.22 -16.54
C PHE A 382 11.77 18.35 -15.41
N GLU A 383 11.11 19.52 -15.33
CA GLU A 383 9.88 19.78 -14.58
C GLU A 383 8.65 19.16 -15.28
#